data_f7200f9408fbf0d6b016966e60d3714e
#
_entry.id   f7200f9408fbf0d6b016966e60d3714e
#
_cell.length_a   1.000
_cell.length_b   1.000
_cell.length_c   1.000
_cell.angle_alpha   90.00
_cell.angle_beta   90.00
_cell.angle_gamma   90.00
#
_symmetry.space_group_name_H-M   'P 1'
#
loop_
_entity.id
_entity.type
_entity.pdbx_description
1 polymer ?
#
loop_
_entity_poly.entity_id
_entity_poly.type
_entity_poly.pdbx_seq_one_letter_code
_entity_poly.pdbx_strand_id
1 'polypeptide(L)'
;CSLWAEQWNPTAQGDRGARGEALSTKETFLVLSLHNKLRSKVQPPAANMQKLEWSEELGRQAGARAASCLQGPAPPPAPQLGWSEVLLPTGTGGFGAVLELWFAEGQRYDYRTGRCAGNATCRHYTQLVWATAGQLGCGRHRCPGPHGPSEAFACAYSPGGNWEVAGTPILPYKQGPWCSLCTAGLSGCFKSWDHSGGLCEVPRNPCRMSCRNSGRLDMSSCQCSCPPGYTGRYCQVRCSGQCLHGRFRKEECSCLCDAGYGGAECGSESVTPCTAVIHGQGTLKVGWGAHLCWDPTAPACVPSKDPFPIPCL
;
A
#
# COMPACT_ATOMS: atom_id res chain seq x y z
N CYS A 1 20.33 -65.54 12.23
CA CYS A 1 21.16 -65.19 13.36
C CYS A 1 20.97 -63.70 13.69
N SER A 2 20.65 -63.47 14.95
CA SER A 2 20.75 -62.23 15.71
C SER A 2 19.66 -61.16 15.48
N LEU A 3 18.71 -61.24 16.34
CA LEU A 3 17.74 -60.28 16.84
C LEU A 3 18.45 -59.05 17.40
N TRP A 4 18.05 -57.85 16.93
CA TRP A 4 18.15 -56.64 17.75
C TRP A 4 16.76 -56.06 17.86
N ALA A 5 16.18 -56.22 19.05
CA ALA A 5 14.99 -55.52 19.51
C ALA A 5 15.37 -54.06 19.75
N GLU A 6 14.90 -53.13 18.97
CA GLU A 6 14.94 -51.70 19.30
C GLU A 6 13.90 -51.43 20.38
N GLN A 7 14.43 -51.12 21.55
CA GLN A 7 13.68 -50.63 22.69
C GLN A 7 13.06 -49.30 22.38
N TRP A 8 11.76 -49.32 22.13
CA TRP A 8 10.93 -48.11 22.03
C TRP A 8 10.91 -47.40 23.37
N ASN A 9 11.54 -46.22 23.46
CA ASN A 9 11.59 -45.40 24.68
C ASN A 9 10.48 -44.34 24.62
N PRO A 10 9.36 -44.44 25.38
CA PRO A 10 8.25 -43.51 25.35
C PRO A 10 8.43 -42.37 26.35
N THR A 11 9.54 -41.66 26.33
CA THR A 11 9.76 -40.45 27.16
C THR A 11 10.38 -39.31 26.35
N ALA A 12 9.83 -39.04 25.19
CA ALA A 12 9.87 -37.71 24.61
C ALA A 12 8.51 -37.06 24.87
N GLN A 13 8.21 -36.75 26.11
CA GLN A 13 7.28 -35.68 26.44
C GLN A 13 7.95 -34.40 25.93
N GLY A 14 7.72 -34.11 24.65
CA GLY A 14 8.07 -32.84 24.04
C GLY A 14 7.52 -31.75 24.92
N ASP A 15 8.41 -30.93 25.41
CA ASP A 15 8.18 -29.65 26.01
C ASP A 15 7.09 -28.91 25.24
N ARG A 16 5.85 -29.02 25.70
CA ARG A 16 4.75 -28.14 25.32
C ARG A 16 5.01 -26.84 26.07
N GLY A 17 6.09 -26.14 25.65
CA GLY A 17 6.38 -24.79 26.07
C GLY A 17 5.08 -24.01 26.04
N ALA A 18 4.77 -23.36 27.13
CA ALA A 18 3.55 -22.59 27.36
C ALA A 18 3.29 -21.64 26.18
N ARG A 19 2.44 -22.09 25.24
CA ARG A 19 1.94 -21.21 24.19
C ARG A 19 0.99 -20.27 24.88
N GLY A 20 1.34 -18.98 24.90
CA GLY A 20 0.42 -17.96 25.36
C GLY A 20 -0.93 -18.14 24.66
N GLU A 21 -2.00 -17.85 25.37
CA GLU A 21 -3.35 -17.92 24.81
C GLU A 21 -3.45 -16.93 23.67
N ALA A 22 -3.69 -17.42 22.44
CA ALA A 22 -3.90 -16.57 21.27
C ALA A 22 -5.16 -15.73 21.49
N LEU A 23 -5.08 -14.45 21.18
CA LEU A 23 -6.24 -13.56 21.27
C LEU A 23 -7.33 -14.03 20.28
N SER A 24 -8.57 -14.01 20.73
CA SER A 24 -9.71 -14.21 19.84
C SER A 24 -9.78 -13.11 18.78
N THR A 25 -10.40 -13.39 17.64
CA THR A 25 -10.62 -12.39 16.56
C THR A 25 -11.28 -11.11 17.08
N LYS A 26 -12.21 -11.24 18.03
CA LYS A 26 -12.87 -10.09 18.66
C LYS A 26 -11.90 -9.25 19.49
N GLU A 27 -11.04 -9.87 20.25
CA GLU A 27 -10.02 -9.18 21.05
C GLU A 27 -8.96 -8.53 20.16
N THR A 28 -8.50 -9.24 19.14
CA THR A 28 -7.58 -8.69 18.14
C THR A 28 -8.13 -7.40 17.50
N PHE A 29 -9.40 -7.44 17.08
CA PHE A 29 -10.07 -6.28 16.52
C PHE A 29 -10.18 -5.13 17.53
N LEU A 30 -10.56 -5.42 18.78
CA LEU A 30 -10.67 -4.44 19.85
C LEU A 30 -9.32 -3.77 20.13
N VAL A 31 -8.27 -4.55 20.29
CA VAL A 31 -6.90 -4.05 20.57
C VAL A 31 -6.42 -3.15 19.45
N LEU A 32 -6.57 -3.59 18.19
CA LEU A 32 -6.17 -2.81 17.02
C LEU A 32 -6.97 -1.51 16.88
N SER A 33 -8.29 -1.58 17.07
CA SER A 33 -9.17 -0.41 17.00
C SER A 33 -8.84 0.63 18.06
N LEU A 34 -8.60 0.19 19.30
CA LEU A 34 -8.21 1.08 20.40
C LEU A 34 -6.86 1.75 20.15
N HIS A 35 -5.86 1.01 19.67
CA HIS A 35 -4.57 1.61 19.29
C HIS A 35 -4.76 2.73 18.26
N ASN A 36 -5.47 2.45 17.17
CA ASN A 36 -5.70 3.46 16.11
C ASN A 36 -6.50 4.65 16.63
N LYS A 37 -7.49 4.43 17.50
CA LYS A 37 -8.23 5.50 18.16
C LYS A 37 -7.33 6.38 19.02
N LEU A 38 -6.49 5.80 19.88
CA LEU A 38 -5.57 6.54 20.73
C LEU A 38 -4.51 7.31 19.92
N ARG A 39 -3.96 6.69 18.87
CA ARG A 39 -3.03 7.35 17.94
C ARG A 39 -3.63 8.56 17.26
N SER A 40 -4.95 8.55 16.99
CA SER A 40 -5.64 9.68 16.39
C SER A 40 -5.86 10.86 17.36
N LYS A 41 -5.70 10.63 18.68
CA LYS A 41 -5.98 11.61 19.73
C LYS A 41 -4.76 12.40 20.23
N VAL A 42 -3.57 12.11 19.70
CA VAL A 42 -2.33 12.74 20.19
C VAL A 42 -2.37 14.27 20.12
N GLN A 43 -1.76 14.91 21.12
CA GLN A 43 -1.56 16.34 21.20
C GLN A 43 -0.08 16.65 21.47
N PRO A 44 0.56 17.51 20.63
CA PRO A 44 0.01 18.18 19.45
C PRO A 44 -0.39 17.23 18.32
N PRO A 45 -1.22 17.65 17.33
CA PRO A 45 -1.66 16.80 16.24
C PRO A 45 -0.49 16.23 15.43
N ALA A 46 -0.59 14.97 15.03
CA ALA A 46 0.44 14.28 14.26
C ALA A 46 0.17 14.38 12.74
N ALA A 47 1.17 14.83 11.98
CA ALA A 47 1.10 15.00 10.54
C ALA A 47 1.35 13.70 9.74
N ASN A 48 2.06 12.72 10.34
CA ASN A 48 2.57 11.52 9.69
C ASN A 48 2.19 10.21 10.40
N MET A 49 1.19 10.22 11.27
CA MET A 49 0.79 9.06 12.06
C MET A 49 0.21 7.97 11.15
N GLN A 50 0.88 6.81 11.06
CA GLN A 50 0.41 5.67 10.28
C GLN A 50 -0.68 4.92 11.04
N LYS A 51 -1.66 4.42 10.28
CA LYS A 51 -2.64 3.46 10.75
C LYS A 51 -1.94 2.12 10.99
N LEU A 52 -2.16 1.53 12.16
CA LEU A 52 -1.67 0.20 12.47
C LEU A 52 -2.54 -0.87 11.81
N GLU A 53 -1.89 -1.95 11.38
CA GLU A 53 -2.50 -3.18 10.94
C GLU A 53 -2.05 -4.35 11.82
N TRP A 54 -2.91 -5.35 11.96
CA TRP A 54 -2.58 -6.52 12.77
C TRP A 54 -1.61 -7.45 12.04
N SER A 55 -0.60 -7.92 12.77
CA SER A 55 0.35 -8.94 12.33
C SER A 55 0.25 -10.17 13.22
N GLU A 56 -0.16 -11.30 12.62
CA GLU A 56 -0.22 -12.59 13.35
C GLU A 56 1.14 -13.02 13.87
N GLU A 57 2.21 -12.70 13.13
CA GLU A 57 3.58 -13.00 13.56
C GLU A 57 3.95 -12.22 14.83
N LEU A 58 3.67 -10.90 14.86
CA LEU A 58 3.90 -10.09 16.05
C LEU A 58 2.99 -10.52 17.21
N GLY A 59 1.74 -10.91 16.93
CA GLY A 59 0.81 -11.45 17.91
C GLY A 59 1.34 -12.72 18.56
N ARG A 60 1.91 -13.63 17.76
CA ARG A 60 2.53 -14.86 18.27
C ARG A 60 3.75 -14.58 19.14
N GLN A 61 4.62 -13.64 18.74
CA GLN A 61 5.79 -13.22 19.53
C GLN A 61 5.36 -12.56 20.84
N ALA A 62 4.38 -11.67 20.80
CA ALA A 62 3.84 -11.01 22.00
C ALA A 62 3.16 -12.02 22.95
N GLY A 63 2.44 -13.00 22.40
CA GLY A 63 1.87 -14.11 23.17
C GLY A 63 2.92 -14.95 23.86
N ALA A 64 4.02 -15.29 23.19
CA ALA A 64 5.15 -16.02 23.79
C ALA A 64 5.83 -15.19 24.90
N ARG A 65 5.98 -13.87 24.69
CA ARG A 65 6.53 -12.98 25.71
C ARG A 65 5.61 -12.88 26.94
N ALA A 66 4.33 -12.75 26.75
CA ALA A 66 3.36 -12.77 27.84
C ALA A 66 3.38 -14.11 28.59
N ALA A 67 3.45 -15.25 27.86
CA ALA A 67 3.48 -16.59 28.43
C ALA A 67 4.73 -16.86 29.30
N SER A 68 5.84 -16.17 29.05
CA SER A 68 7.00 -16.17 29.94
C SER A 68 6.79 -15.38 31.26
N CYS A 69 5.58 -14.82 31.45
CA CYS A 69 5.27 -13.92 32.57
C CYS A 69 6.25 -12.74 32.66
N LEU A 70 6.68 -12.25 31.50
CA LEU A 70 7.65 -11.15 31.33
C LEU A 70 8.97 -11.41 32.06
N GLN A 71 9.33 -12.68 32.26
CA GLN A 71 10.60 -13.04 32.91
C GLN A 71 11.80 -12.63 32.04
N GLY A 72 12.87 -12.24 32.73
CA GLY A 72 14.05 -11.69 32.08
C GLY A 72 13.88 -10.21 31.69
N PRO A 73 14.95 -9.60 31.19
CA PRO A 73 14.91 -8.19 30.76
C PRO A 73 13.95 -7.98 29.61
N ALA A 74 13.28 -6.82 29.60
CA ALA A 74 12.51 -6.41 28.43
C ALA A 74 13.43 -6.34 27.18
N PRO A 75 12.96 -6.77 26.01
CA PRO A 75 13.76 -6.66 24.81
C PRO A 75 14.20 -5.20 24.59
N PRO A 76 15.48 -4.96 24.23
CA PRO A 76 15.97 -3.60 24.03
C PRO A 76 15.22 -2.94 22.88
N PRO A 77 15.04 -1.61 22.91
CA PRO A 77 14.47 -0.88 21.78
C PRO A 77 15.33 -1.10 20.54
N ALA A 78 14.69 -1.49 19.46
CA ALA A 78 15.36 -1.68 18.18
C ALA A 78 14.54 -1.01 17.07
N PRO A 79 15.18 -0.47 16.00
CA PRO A 79 14.46 0.15 14.91
C PRO A 79 13.47 -0.80 14.20
N GLN A 80 13.76 -2.11 14.22
CA GLN A 80 12.92 -3.11 13.56
C GLN A 80 11.73 -3.54 14.40
N LEU A 81 11.87 -3.56 15.73
CA LEU A 81 10.87 -4.11 16.64
C LEU A 81 10.83 -3.33 17.95
N GLY A 82 9.67 -2.81 18.31
CA GLY A 82 9.40 -2.14 19.56
C GLY A 82 8.48 -2.98 20.46
N TRP A 83 8.58 -2.76 21.76
CA TRP A 83 7.83 -3.51 22.77
C TRP A 83 7.18 -2.59 23.79
N SER A 84 5.96 -2.96 24.20
CA SER A 84 5.30 -2.45 25.41
C SER A 84 4.76 -3.64 26.19
N GLU A 85 5.06 -3.70 27.49
CA GLU A 85 4.68 -4.82 28.33
C GLU A 85 4.39 -4.38 29.76
N VAL A 86 3.43 -5.05 30.40
CA VAL A 86 3.07 -4.79 31.80
C VAL A 86 2.51 -6.05 32.44
N LEU A 87 2.82 -6.23 33.72
CA LEU A 87 2.22 -7.24 34.58
C LEU A 87 1.26 -6.54 35.56
N LEU A 88 0.00 -6.93 35.56
CA LEU A 88 -1.03 -6.34 36.42
C LEU A 88 -1.76 -7.42 37.22
N PRO A 89 -2.33 -7.11 38.39
CA PRO A 89 -3.22 -8.02 39.09
C PRO A 89 -4.38 -8.47 38.22
N THR A 90 -4.78 -9.74 38.33
CA THR A 90 -5.91 -10.29 37.57
C THR A 90 -7.18 -9.49 37.89
N GLY A 91 -7.96 -9.15 36.83
CA GLY A 91 -9.21 -8.40 37.00
C GLY A 91 -9.08 -6.90 36.75
N THR A 92 -7.92 -6.40 36.34
CA THR A 92 -7.68 -4.96 36.05
C THR A 92 -8.34 -4.45 34.76
N GLY A 93 -9.14 -5.23 34.03
CA GLY A 93 -9.95 -4.73 32.89
C GLY A 93 -9.42 -5.05 31.51
N GLY A 94 -8.43 -5.93 31.36
CA GLY A 94 -7.94 -6.41 30.07
C GLY A 94 -7.22 -5.33 29.25
N PHE A 95 -7.07 -5.56 27.92
CA PHE A 95 -6.35 -4.64 27.03
C PHE A 95 -6.90 -3.22 26.97
N GLY A 96 -8.19 -3.02 27.19
CA GLY A 96 -8.77 -1.67 27.23
C GLY A 96 -8.14 -0.81 28.31
N ALA A 97 -8.09 -1.33 29.54
CA ALA A 97 -7.47 -0.65 30.68
C ALA A 97 -5.95 -0.48 30.51
N VAL A 98 -5.27 -1.51 29.98
CA VAL A 98 -3.82 -1.45 29.71
C VAL A 98 -3.48 -0.34 28.72
N LEU A 99 -4.21 -0.23 27.63
CA LEU A 99 -3.95 0.79 26.60
C LEU A 99 -4.25 2.20 27.08
N GLU A 100 -5.31 2.38 27.87
CA GLU A 100 -5.58 3.68 28.54
C GLU A 100 -4.49 4.03 29.55
N LEU A 101 -3.98 3.05 30.33
CA LEU A 101 -2.85 3.25 31.23
C LEU A 101 -1.60 3.72 30.47
N TRP A 102 -1.24 3.05 29.39
CA TRP A 102 -0.09 3.41 28.56
C TRP A 102 -0.27 4.78 27.88
N PHE A 103 -1.47 5.08 27.42
CA PHE A 103 -1.77 6.36 26.80
C PHE A 103 -1.74 7.52 27.82
N ALA A 104 -2.16 7.28 29.07
CA ALA A 104 -2.14 8.27 30.15
C ALA A 104 -0.72 8.72 30.52
N GLU A 105 0.33 7.93 30.26
CA GLU A 105 1.72 8.37 30.40
C GLU A 105 2.02 9.64 29.59
N GLY A 106 1.29 9.85 28.48
CA GLY A 106 1.38 11.05 27.63
C GLY A 106 1.10 12.37 28.35
N GLN A 107 0.38 12.34 29.49
CA GLN A 107 0.16 13.54 30.33
C GLN A 107 1.44 14.05 30.97
N ARG A 108 2.46 13.19 31.08
CA ARG A 108 3.79 13.52 31.63
C ARG A 108 4.86 13.66 30.54
N TYR A 109 4.50 13.48 29.29
CA TYR A 109 5.42 13.57 28.15
C TYR A 109 5.46 14.99 27.61
N ASP A 110 6.62 15.63 27.65
CA ASP A 110 6.85 16.91 26.96
C ASP A 110 7.30 16.65 25.53
N TYR A 111 6.39 16.85 24.60
CA TYR A 111 6.65 16.64 23.16
C TYR A 111 7.80 17.52 22.66
N ARG A 112 7.95 18.75 23.16
CA ARG A 112 8.98 19.70 22.69
C ARG A 112 10.39 19.25 23.04
N THR A 113 10.57 18.63 24.23
CA THR A 113 11.88 18.13 24.68
C THR A 113 12.09 16.65 24.39
N GLY A 114 11.03 15.92 24.04
CA GLY A 114 11.06 14.48 23.85
C GLY A 114 11.25 13.69 25.16
N ARG A 115 11.00 14.31 26.31
CA ARG A 115 11.32 13.75 27.64
C ARG A 115 10.07 13.60 28.51
N CYS A 116 10.12 12.66 29.42
CA CYS A 116 9.11 12.44 30.46
C CYS A 116 9.43 13.30 31.69
N ALA A 117 8.40 13.85 32.32
CA ALA A 117 8.57 14.70 33.52
C ALA A 117 9.03 13.89 34.73
N GLY A 118 10.00 14.42 35.46
CA GLY A 118 10.54 13.80 36.69
C GLY A 118 11.12 12.42 36.44
N ASN A 119 10.86 11.49 37.37
CA ASN A 119 11.30 10.10 37.27
C ASN A 119 10.23 9.17 36.67
N ALA A 120 9.22 9.73 35.98
CA ALA A 120 8.18 8.93 35.34
C ALA A 120 8.70 8.23 34.06
N THR A 121 8.07 7.14 33.69
CA THR A 121 8.25 6.52 32.38
C THR A 121 7.17 6.97 31.42
N CYS A 122 7.52 7.18 30.15
CA CYS A 122 6.58 7.46 29.07
C CYS A 122 6.81 6.50 27.88
N ARG A 123 7.53 5.41 28.10
CA ARG A 123 7.98 4.51 27.02
C ARG A 123 6.85 3.75 26.38
N HIS A 124 5.80 3.42 27.14
CA HIS A 124 4.63 2.77 26.55
C HIS A 124 3.84 3.74 25.69
N TYR A 125 3.64 4.99 26.19
CA TYR A 125 3.00 6.05 25.39
C TYR A 125 3.76 6.32 24.09
N THR A 126 5.06 6.60 24.16
CA THR A 126 5.85 6.95 22.98
C THR A 126 5.92 5.82 21.98
N GLN A 127 5.96 4.55 22.43
CA GLN A 127 5.87 3.39 21.53
C GLN A 127 4.47 3.27 20.89
N LEU A 128 3.40 3.41 21.67
CA LEU A 128 2.02 3.34 21.18
C LEU A 128 1.76 4.38 20.09
N VAL A 129 2.30 5.61 20.24
CA VAL A 129 2.12 6.71 19.29
C VAL A 129 3.30 6.89 18.33
N TRP A 130 4.15 5.86 18.16
CA TRP A 130 5.26 5.92 17.20
C TRP A 130 4.75 5.94 15.78
N ALA A 131 4.90 7.08 15.10
CA ALA A 131 4.20 7.35 13.84
C ALA A 131 4.51 6.36 12.73
N THR A 132 5.76 5.90 12.63
CA THR A 132 6.20 4.98 11.57
C THR A 132 5.89 3.52 11.84
N ALA A 133 5.42 3.16 13.04
CA ALA A 133 4.91 1.82 13.29
C ALA A 133 3.65 1.59 12.45
N GLY A 134 3.70 0.57 11.59
CA GLY A 134 2.60 0.17 10.69
C GLY A 134 1.97 -1.16 11.08
N GLN A 135 2.68 -1.98 11.87
CA GLN A 135 2.22 -3.31 12.29
C GLN A 135 2.19 -3.44 13.80
N LEU A 136 1.21 -4.20 14.29
CA LEU A 136 0.95 -4.46 15.71
C LEU A 136 0.60 -5.93 15.91
N GLY A 137 1.10 -6.51 16.99
CA GLY A 137 0.62 -7.77 17.52
C GLY A 137 0.70 -7.76 19.05
N CYS A 138 -0.33 -8.22 19.73
CA CYS A 138 -0.39 -8.27 21.17
C CYS A 138 -0.75 -9.67 21.66
N GLY A 139 -0.38 -9.97 22.91
CA GLY A 139 -0.71 -11.20 23.60
C GLY A 139 -0.85 -10.98 25.10
N ARG A 140 -1.55 -11.90 25.76
CA ARG A 140 -1.72 -11.90 27.21
C ARG A 140 -1.57 -13.31 27.78
N HIS A 141 -1.21 -13.38 29.07
CA HIS A 141 -1.13 -14.63 29.77
C HIS A 141 -1.39 -14.45 31.28
N ARG A 142 -2.04 -15.43 31.89
CA ARG A 142 -2.24 -15.44 33.34
C ARG A 142 -1.00 -16.04 34.02
N CYS A 143 -0.43 -15.30 34.92
CA CYS A 143 0.79 -15.66 35.64
C CYS A 143 0.52 -15.93 37.09
N PRO A 144 1.10 -17.03 37.69
CA PRO A 144 1.08 -17.21 39.11
C PRO A 144 1.96 -16.16 39.78
N GLY A 145 1.57 -15.67 40.93
CA GLY A 145 2.38 -14.71 41.70
C GLY A 145 2.24 -14.94 43.19
N PRO A 146 3.24 -14.50 43.99
CA PRO A 146 3.26 -14.72 45.45
C PRO A 146 2.15 -13.92 46.17
N HIS A 147 1.66 -12.86 45.54
CA HIS A 147 0.58 -12.01 46.09
C HIS A 147 -0.76 -12.19 45.37
N GLY A 148 -0.94 -13.34 44.68
CA GLY A 148 -2.13 -13.65 43.88
C GLY A 148 -1.84 -13.71 42.38
N PRO A 149 -2.85 -14.14 41.60
CA PRO A 149 -2.69 -14.27 40.16
C PRO A 149 -2.55 -12.90 39.51
N SER A 150 -1.61 -12.79 38.59
CA SER A 150 -1.38 -11.61 37.76
C SER A 150 -1.67 -11.92 36.28
N GLU A 151 -1.80 -10.92 35.46
CA GLU A 151 -1.95 -11.04 34.02
C GLU A 151 -0.85 -10.25 33.33
N ALA A 152 -0.08 -10.92 32.49
CA ALA A 152 0.94 -10.30 31.65
C ALA A 152 0.32 -9.88 30.32
N PHE A 153 0.58 -8.63 29.93
CA PHE A 153 0.21 -8.07 28.65
C PHE A 153 1.48 -7.62 27.93
N ALA A 154 1.60 -8.02 26.66
CA ALA A 154 2.71 -7.62 25.82
C ALA A 154 2.20 -7.22 24.43
N CYS A 155 2.75 -6.15 23.86
CA CYS A 155 2.51 -5.72 22.49
C CYS A 155 3.84 -5.49 21.79
N ALA A 156 3.94 -5.99 20.55
CA ALA A 156 5.06 -5.81 19.65
C ALA A 156 4.64 -4.92 18.47
N TYR A 157 5.54 -4.02 18.06
CA TYR A 157 5.31 -3.03 17.01
C TYR A 157 6.42 -3.09 15.97
N SER A 158 6.09 -3.00 14.70
CA SER A 158 7.07 -2.92 13.62
C SER A 158 6.74 -1.78 12.63
N PRO A 159 7.71 -0.94 12.27
CA PRO A 159 9.00 -0.72 12.93
C PRO A 159 8.90 -0.33 14.40
N GLY A 160 9.98 -0.57 15.16
CA GLY A 160 10.07 -0.19 16.57
C GLY A 160 10.29 1.30 16.76
N GLY A 161 10.08 1.74 17.99
CA GLY A 161 10.27 3.11 18.43
C GLY A 161 11.20 3.23 19.65
N ASN A 162 11.15 4.37 20.30
CA ASN A 162 11.89 4.65 21.53
C ASN A 162 13.42 4.56 21.40
N TRP A 163 13.96 4.86 20.25
CA TRP A 163 15.39 4.90 20.01
C TRP A 163 15.93 6.33 20.00
N GLU A 164 17.22 6.48 20.17
CA GLU A 164 17.94 7.73 20.30
C GLU A 164 19.02 7.83 19.23
N VAL A 165 19.32 9.04 18.84
CA VAL A 165 20.48 9.34 17.98
C VAL A 165 21.41 10.24 18.75
N ALA A 166 22.66 9.77 19.00
CA ALA A 166 23.66 10.49 19.78
C ALA A 166 23.14 10.99 21.16
N GLY A 167 22.38 10.15 21.87
CA GLY A 167 21.80 10.49 23.18
C GLY A 167 20.58 11.43 23.13
N THR A 168 20.12 11.78 21.95
CA THR A 168 18.93 12.59 21.75
C THR A 168 17.73 11.71 21.41
N PRO A 169 16.65 11.73 22.20
CA PRO A 169 15.44 10.98 21.88
C PRO A 169 14.83 11.42 20.57
N ILE A 170 14.44 10.48 19.74
CA ILE A 170 13.65 10.77 18.54
C ILE A 170 12.20 10.97 18.95
N LEU A 171 11.58 12.05 18.45
CA LEU A 171 10.18 12.32 18.71
C LEU A 171 9.28 11.25 18.04
N PRO A 172 8.23 10.79 18.72
CA PRO A 172 7.42 9.66 18.24
C PRO A 172 6.66 9.96 16.94
N TYR A 173 6.42 11.22 16.63
CA TYR A 173 5.74 11.66 15.40
C TYR A 173 6.15 13.08 15.01
N LYS A 174 5.77 13.51 13.82
CA LYS A 174 5.93 14.90 13.37
C LYS A 174 4.66 15.70 13.64
N GLN A 175 4.78 16.84 14.29
CA GLN A 175 3.67 17.76 14.55
C GLN A 175 3.18 18.42 13.27
N GLY A 176 1.88 18.57 13.11
CA GLY A 176 1.25 19.28 12.00
C GLY A 176 -0.18 18.82 11.73
N PRO A 177 -0.82 19.39 10.70
CA PRO A 177 -2.15 18.96 10.30
C PRO A 177 -2.18 17.47 9.96
N TRP A 178 -3.24 16.77 10.34
CA TRP A 178 -3.37 15.34 10.12
C TRP A 178 -3.13 14.94 8.66
N CYS A 179 -2.41 13.88 8.45
CA CYS A 179 -2.07 13.30 7.14
C CYS A 179 -1.29 14.24 6.20
N SER A 180 -0.81 15.39 6.66
CA SER A 180 -0.11 16.35 5.79
C SER A 180 1.30 15.88 5.40
N LEU A 181 1.89 14.96 6.16
CA LEU A 181 3.21 14.38 5.93
C LEU A 181 3.18 12.85 5.77
N CYS A 182 2.07 12.31 5.27
CA CYS A 182 2.02 10.91 4.87
C CYS A 182 2.98 10.65 3.71
N THR A 183 3.64 9.48 3.72
CA THR A 183 4.51 9.06 2.60
C THR A 183 3.69 8.77 1.35
N ALA A 184 4.33 8.76 0.17
CA ALA A 184 3.64 8.52 -1.10
C ALA A 184 2.83 7.21 -1.12
N GLY A 185 3.38 6.12 -0.55
CA GLY A 185 2.69 4.83 -0.46
C GLY A 185 1.53 4.79 0.56
N LEU A 186 1.48 5.75 1.49
CA LEU A 186 0.47 5.84 2.54
C LEU A 186 -0.32 7.15 2.44
N SER A 187 -0.52 7.66 1.25
CA SER A 187 -1.13 8.97 0.99
C SER A 187 -2.63 9.06 1.26
N GLY A 188 -3.29 7.96 1.61
CA GLY A 188 -4.64 7.94 2.12
C GLY A 188 -4.71 8.49 3.55
N CYS A 189 -5.83 9.10 3.92
CA CYS A 189 -6.07 9.60 5.26
C CYS A 189 -7.32 8.92 5.84
N PHE A 190 -7.07 7.95 6.71
CA PHE A 190 -8.12 7.20 7.40
C PHE A 190 -8.63 7.96 8.62
N LYS A 191 -9.93 8.08 8.73
CA LYS A 191 -10.58 8.63 9.92
C LYS A 191 -11.84 7.82 10.20
N SER A 192 -11.89 7.14 11.35
CA SER A 192 -13.11 6.49 11.85
C SER A 192 -14.02 7.52 12.52
N TRP A 193 -15.27 7.16 12.73
CA TRP A 193 -16.28 8.03 13.38
C TRP A 193 -15.88 8.45 14.80
N ASP A 194 -15.11 7.64 15.50
CA ASP A 194 -14.65 7.87 16.88
C ASP A 194 -13.20 8.38 16.98
N HIS A 195 -12.59 8.72 15.85
CA HIS A 195 -11.26 9.29 15.76
C HIS A 195 -11.29 10.82 15.85
N SER A 196 -10.39 11.40 16.64
CA SER A 196 -10.20 12.85 16.72
C SER A 196 -9.44 13.38 15.50
N GLY A 197 -8.50 12.59 14.96
CA GLY A 197 -7.64 12.93 13.84
C GLY A 197 -7.56 11.85 12.76
N GLY A 198 -6.86 12.15 11.66
CA GLY A 198 -6.60 11.23 10.57
C GLY A 198 -5.31 10.43 10.76
N LEU A 199 -5.26 9.23 10.19
CA LEU A 199 -4.11 8.34 10.15
C LEU A 199 -3.73 8.06 8.70
N CYS A 200 -2.43 8.05 8.40
CA CYS A 200 -1.93 7.69 7.07
C CYS A 200 -2.19 6.20 6.79
N GLU A 201 -2.81 5.91 5.64
CA GLU A 201 -3.01 4.52 5.18
C GLU A 201 -2.75 4.40 3.69
N VAL A 202 -2.62 3.17 3.21
CA VAL A 202 -2.65 2.89 1.78
C VAL A 202 -4.01 3.34 1.25
N PRO A 203 -4.07 4.25 0.27
CA PRO A 203 -5.34 4.73 -0.23
C PRO A 203 -6.11 3.60 -0.91
N ARG A 204 -7.42 3.49 -0.63
CA ARG A 204 -8.31 2.50 -1.28
C ARG A 204 -8.33 2.64 -2.80
N ASN A 205 -8.13 3.86 -3.27
CA ASN A 205 -7.97 4.17 -4.68
C ASN A 205 -6.72 5.05 -4.85
N PRO A 206 -5.51 4.45 -5.01
CA PRO A 206 -4.26 5.19 -5.15
C PRO A 206 -4.25 6.10 -6.37
N CYS A 207 -5.04 5.78 -7.39
CA CYS A 207 -5.14 6.55 -8.62
C CYS A 207 -5.96 7.84 -8.48
N ARG A 208 -6.70 8.01 -7.38
CA ARG A 208 -7.59 9.17 -7.10
C ARG A 208 -8.53 9.50 -8.27
N MET A 209 -8.93 8.49 -9.03
CA MET A 209 -9.84 8.64 -10.16
C MET A 209 -10.82 7.47 -10.21
N SER A 210 -11.94 7.69 -10.89
CA SER A 210 -12.93 6.66 -11.15
C SER A 210 -13.31 6.67 -12.62
N CYS A 211 -13.52 5.50 -13.18
CA CYS A 211 -13.99 5.34 -14.55
C CYS A 211 -15.51 5.49 -14.60
N ARG A 212 -16.00 6.17 -15.63
CA ARG A 212 -17.44 6.36 -15.90
C ARG A 212 -17.95 5.25 -16.83
N ASN A 213 -19.27 5.20 -17.00
CA ASN A 213 -19.94 4.35 -18.01
C ASN A 213 -19.48 2.88 -17.93
N SER A 214 -19.38 2.34 -16.71
CA SER A 214 -18.93 0.95 -16.45
C SER A 214 -17.50 0.64 -16.90
N GLY A 215 -16.64 1.65 -17.08
CA GLY A 215 -15.21 1.47 -17.32
C GLY A 215 -14.54 0.86 -16.07
N ARG A 216 -13.50 0.06 -16.28
CA ARG A 216 -12.74 -0.60 -15.24
C ARG A 216 -11.42 0.13 -15.00
N LEU A 217 -11.15 0.52 -13.74
CA LEU A 217 -9.89 1.14 -13.37
C LEU A 217 -8.82 0.06 -13.18
N ASP A 218 -7.74 0.17 -13.91
CA ASP A 218 -6.50 -0.55 -13.61
C ASP A 218 -5.73 0.23 -12.54
N MET A 219 -5.62 -0.38 -11.36
CA MET A 219 -4.98 0.21 -10.19
C MET A 219 -3.45 0.27 -10.31
N SER A 220 -2.86 -0.50 -11.21
CA SER A 220 -1.40 -0.54 -11.41
C SER A 220 -0.92 0.58 -12.33
N SER A 221 -1.67 0.87 -13.38
CA SER A 221 -1.35 1.89 -14.39
C SER A 221 -2.11 3.20 -14.21
N CYS A 222 -3.11 3.24 -13.33
CA CYS A 222 -4.06 4.33 -13.15
C CYS A 222 -4.74 4.73 -14.47
N GLN A 223 -5.10 3.75 -15.29
CA GLN A 223 -5.81 3.94 -16.54
C GLN A 223 -7.19 3.29 -16.51
N CYS A 224 -8.13 3.92 -17.21
CA CYS A 224 -9.45 3.32 -17.40
C CYS A 224 -9.47 2.47 -18.66
N SER A 225 -9.87 1.20 -18.50
CA SER A 225 -10.28 0.33 -19.61
C SER A 225 -11.75 0.61 -19.89
N CYS A 226 -12.04 1.20 -21.03
CA CYS A 226 -13.40 1.62 -21.37
C CYS A 226 -14.15 0.48 -22.06
N PRO A 227 -15.46 0.34 -21.80
CA PRO A 227 -16.29 -0.59 -22.54
C PRO A 227 -16.53 -0.10 -23.99
N PRO A 228 -16.91 -0.99 -24.89
CA PRO A 228 -17.22 -0.63 -26.27
C PRO A 228 -18.21 0.54 -26.37
N GLY A 229 -17.89 1.52 -27.18
CA GLY A 229 -18.72 2.72 -27.36
C GLY A 229 -18.37 3.89 -26.44
N TYR A 230 -17.32 3.77 -25.64
CA TYR A 230 -16.82 4.84 -24.79
C TYR A 230 -15.30 4.99 -24.90
N THR A 231 -14.81 6.22 -24.72
CA THR A 231 -13.39 6.57 -24.74
C THR A 231 -13.09 7.74 -23.79
N GLY A 232 -11.84 8.18 -23.76
CA GLY A 232 -11.34 9.25 -22.90
C GLY A 232 -10.79 8.73 -21.58
N ARG A 233 -10.01 9.58 -20.89
CA ARG A 233 -9.27 9.23 -19.67
C ARG A 233 -10.13 8.57 -18.59
N TYR A 234 -11.42 8.93 -18.52
CA TYR A 234 -12.37 8.44 -17.53
C TYR A 234 -13.54 7.67 -18.17
N CYS A 235 -13.42 7.26 -19.43
CA CYS A 235 -14.51 6.68 -20.23
C CYS A 235 -15.77 7.59 -20.31
N GLN A 236 -15.57 8.91 -20.26
CA GLN A 236 -16.65 9.89 -20.22
C GLN A 236 -17.20 10.25 -21.60
N VAL A 237 -16.44 10.00 -22.66
CA VAL A 237 -16.80 10.35 -24.03
C VAL A 237 -17.51 9.17 -24.67
N ARG A 238 -18.74 9.39 -25.12
CA ARG A 238 -19.45 8.40 -25.93
C ARG A 238 -18.92 8.43 -27.37
N CYS A 239 -18.52 7.28 -27.86
CA CYS A 239 -18.14 7.16 -29.28
C CYS A 239 -19.40 7.30 -30.15
N SER A 240 -19.44 8.35 -30.92
CA SER A 240 -20.41 8.52 -32.02
C SER A 240 -19.58 8.94 -33.23
N GLY A 241 -19.41 8.04 -34.18
CA GLY A 241 -18.73 8.35 -35.44
C GLY A 241 -19.60 7.91 -36.60
N GLN A 242 -19.85 8.81 -37.51
CA GLN A 242 -20.27 8.46 -38.87
C GLN A 242 -19.00 8.45 -39.73
N CYS A 243 -18.67 7.28 -40.27
CA CYS A 243 -17.59 7.17 -41.24
C CYS A 243 -18.13 7.47 -42.60
N LEU A 244 -17.57 8.47 -43.28
CA LEU A 244 -18.03 8.87 -44.63
C LEU A 244 -17.65 7.80 -45.65
N HIS A 245 -16.40 7.31 -45.58
CA HIS A 245 -15.90 6.23 -46.43
C HIS A 245 -15.21 5.18 -45.54
N GLY A 246 -15.99 4.23 -45.02
CA GLY A 246 -15.46 3.21 -44.11
C GLY A 246 -16.49 2.67 -43.10
N ARG A 247 -16.02 1.88 -42.15
CA ARG A 247 -16.87 1.27 -41.12
C ARG A 247 -16.46 1.75 -39.72
N PHE A 248 -17.44 2.12 -38.92
CA PHE A 248 -17.18 2.48 -37.52
C PHE A 248 -16.96 1.26 -36.64
N ARG A 249 -15.82 1.23 -35.96
CA ARG A 249 -15.48 0.20 -34.98
C ARG A 249 -15.79 0.72 -33.57
N LYS A 250 -16.80 0.16 -32.94
CA LYS A 250 -17.25 0.52 -31.60
C LYS A 250 -16.21 0.21 -30.54
N GLU A 251 -15.44 -0.86 -30.74
CA GLU A 251 -14.41 -1.34 -29.83
C GLU A 251 -13.23 -0.38 -29.72
N GLU A 252 -12.88 0.25 -30.82
CA GLU A 252 -11.73 1.15 -30.93
C GLU A 252 -12.11 2.63 -30.95
N CYS A 253 -13.42 2.94 -30.99
CA CYS A 253 -13.94 4.30 -31.15
C CYS A 253 -13.35 5.04 -32.37
N SER A 254 -13.14 4.34 -33.44
CA SER A 254 -12.46 4.83 -34.63
C SER A 254 -13.13 4.35 -35.92
N CYS A 255 -12.92 5.05 -36.99
CA CYS A 255 -13.30 4.60 -38.31
C CYS A 255 -12.20 3.75 -38.94
N LEU A 256 -12.57 2.57 -39.46
CA LEU A 256 -11.75 1.83 -40.40
C LEU A 256 -12.08 2.36 -41.80
N CYS A 257 -11.18 3.13 -42.38
CA CYS A 257 -11.40 3.76 -43.66
C CYS A 257 -11.27 2.77 -44.83
N ASP A 258 -12.05 2.98 -45.88
CA ASP A 258 -11.87 2.30 -47.13
C ASP A 258 -10.54 2.73 -47.79
N ALA A 259 -10.03 1.91 -48.71
CA ALA A 259 -8.78 2.22 -49.40
C ALA A 259 -8.85 3.57 -50.12
N GLY A 260 -7.87 4.44 -49.89
CA GLY A 260 -7.82 5.77 -50.47
C GLY A 260 -8.44 6.88 -49.58
N TYR A 261 -8.98 6.53 -48.42
CA TYR A 261 -9.55 7.50 -47.48
C TYR A 261 -8.84 7.47 -46.14
N GLY A 262 -8.83 8.61 -45.44
CA GLY A 262 -8.20 8.78 -44.14
C GLY A 262 -8.87 9.88 -43.32
N GLY A 263 -8.29 10.14 -42.14
CA GLY A 263 -8.83 11.07 -41.16
C GLY A 263 -9.80 10.41 -40.17
N ALA A 264 -10.21 11.16 -39.14
CA ALA A 264 -11.02 10.63 -38.04
C ALA A 264 -12.38 10.07 -38.47
N GLU A 265 -12.95 10.62 -39.51
CA GLU A 265 -14.25 10.26 -40.09
C GLU A 265 -14.13 9.64 -41.50
N CYS A 266 -12.91 9.34 -41.96
CA CYS A 266 -12.62 8.86 -43.33
C CYS A 266 -13.12 9.80 -44.41
N GLY A 267 -13.13 11.11 -44.16
CA GLY A 267 -13.62 12.13 -45.09
C GLY A 267 -12.54 12.75 -45.95
N SER A 268 -11.27 12.49 -45.66
CA SER A 268 -10.14 13.00 -46.42
C SER A 268 -9.64 11.95 -47.40
N GLU A 269 -9.43 12.31 -48.65
CA GLU A 269 -8.69 11.44 -49.57
C GLU A 269 -7.27 11.24 -49.03
N SER A 270 -6.90 10.02 -48.74
CA SER A 270 -5.56 9.68 -48.30
C SER A 270 -4.67 9.55 -49.52
N VAL A 271 -3.88 10.58 -49.77
CA VAL A 271 -2.78 10.46 -50.73
C VAL A 271 -1.75 9.51 -50.09
N THR A 272 -1.83 8.22 -50.41
CA THR A 272 -0.80 7.27 -50.00
C THR A 272 0.52 7.71 -50.61
N PRO A 273 1.58 7.92 -49.84
CA PRO A 273 2.87 8.29 -50.42
C PRO A 273 3.32 7.19 -51.39
N CYS A 274 3.69 7.59 -52.61
CA CYS A 274 4.23 6.66 -53.57
C CYS A 274 5.50 5.99 -52.99
N THR A 275 5.46 4.68 -52.79
CA THR A 275 6.64 3.92 -52.42
C THR A 275 7.40 3.55 -53.69
N ALA A 276 8.54 4.17 -53.91
CA ALA A 276 9.41 3.81 -55.05
C ALA A 276 10.10 2.46 -54.73
N VAL A 277 9.78 1.45 -55.47
CA VAL A 277 10.48 0.13 -55.41
C VAL A 277 11.56 0.14 -56.49
N ILE A 278 12.82 0.19 -56.05
CA ILE A 278 13.97 0.08 -56.96
C ILE A 278 14.20 -1.41 -57.23
N HIS A 279 13.80 -1.89 -58.39
CA HIS A 279 14.27 -3.19 -58.94
C HIS A 279 15.55 -2.96 -59.73
N GLY A 280 16.56 -3.75 -59.42
CA GLY A 280 17.89 -3.65 -60.00
C GLY A 280 17.91 -3.46 -61.50
N GLN A 281 18.72 -2.46 -61.93
CA GLN A 281 18.89 -1.95 -63.27
C GLN A 281 17.71 -1.18 -63.90
N GLY A 282 17.48 0.02 -63.38
CA GLY A 282 17.21 1.20 -64.24
C GLY A 282 15.76 1.54 -64.54
N THR A 283 14.74 1.00 -63.90
CA THR A 283 13.36 1.47 -64.12
C THR A 283 12.66 1.73 -62.78
N LEU A 284 12.27 2.98 -62.51
CA LEU A 284 11.45 3.39 -61.37
C LEU A 284 9.99 3.05 -61.70
N LYS A 285 9.38 2.13 -60.92
CA LYS A 285 7.93 1.91 -60.94
C LYS A 285 7.31 2.53 -59.73
N VAL A 286 6.41 3.47 -59.89
CA VAL A 286 5.60 4.12 -58.85
C VAL A 286 4.24 3.45 -58.84
N GLY A 287 3.83 2.93 -57.68
CA GLY A 287 2.55 2.24 -57.51
C GLY A 287 1.70 2.86 -56.39
N TRP A 288 0.40 2.90 -56.60
CA TRP A 288 -0.61 3.23 -55.62
C TRP A 288 -1.19 1.95 -55.04
N GLY A 289 -0.99 1.70 -53.78
CA GLY A 289 -1.62 0.54 -53.15
C GLY A 289 -1.45 -0.75 -53.96
N ALA A 290 -2.54 -1.47 -54.26
CA ALA A 290 -2.58 -2.67 -55.10
C ALA A 290 -2.60 -2.44 -56.59
N HIS A 291 -2.65 -1.16 -57.05
CA HIS A 291 -2.69 -0.82 -58.47
C HIS A 291 -1.37 -0.21 -58.90
N LEU A 292 -0.77 -0.81 -59.93
CA LEU A 292 0.42 -0.31 -60.61
C LEU A 292 0.01 0.89 -61.45
N CYS A 293 0.45 2.11 -61.14
CA CYS A 293 0.29 3.26 -61.98
C CYS A 293 1.45 3.30 -63.00
N TRP A 294 1.15 3.13 -64.26
CA TRP A 294 2.10 3.35 -65.34
C TRP A 294 1.64 4.58 -66.15
N ASP A 295 2.43 5.66 -66.09
CA ASP A 295 2.26 6.80 -66.93
C ASP A 295 3.55 7.09 -67.69
N PRO A 296 3.55 6.92 -69.01
CA PRO A 296 4.75 7.10 -69.84
C PRO A 296 5.12 8.56 -70.10
N THR A 297 4.32 9.52 -69.59
CA THR A 297 4.52 10.95 -69.87
C THR A 297 4.91 11.79 -68.62
N ALA A 298 5.03 11.18 -67.44
CA ALA A 298 5.36 11.90 -66.21
C ALA A 298 6.86 12.23 -66.15
N PRO A 299 7.23 13.46 -65.76
CA PRO A 299 8.62 13.83 -65.54
C PRO A 299 9.22 13.06 -64.36
N ALA A 300 10.48 12.67 -64.51
CA ALA A 300 11.20 11.88 -63.51
C ALA A 300 11.25 12.60 -62.15
N CYS A 301 10.79 11.93 -61.09
CA CYS A 301 10.95 12.42 -59.72
C CYS A 301 12.41 12.43 -59.29
N VAL A 302 12.93 13.54 -58.85
CA VAL A 302 14.27 13.70 -58.29
C VAL A 302 14.24 13.30 -56.80
N PRO A 303 15.10 12.41 -56.31
CA PRO A 303 15.10 12.07 -54.87
C PRO A 303 15.60 13.25 -54.03
N SER A 304 14.74 13.72 -53.12
CA SER A 304 15.15 14.68 -52.05
C SER A 304 15.85 13.93 -50.90
N LYS A 305 16.82 14.60 -50.31
CA LYS A 305 17.56 14.10 -49.14
C LYS A 305 16.83 14.43 -47.83
N ASP A 306 15.66 15.04 -47.87
CA ASP A 306 14.90 15.41 -46.67
C ASP A 306 13.88 14.32 -46.27
N PRO A 307 13.63 14.10 -44.97
CA PRO A 307 12.79 13.02 -44.48
C PRO A 307 11.29 13.26 -44.60
N PHE A 308 10.83 14.28 -45.34
CA PHE A 308 9.41 14.54 -45.55
C PHE A 308 8.96 14.12 -46.95
N PRO A 309 7.77 13.50 -47.09
CA PRO A 309 7.26 13.04 -48.36
C PRO A 309 6.96 14.23 -49.30
N ILE A 310 7.50 14.16 -50.53
CA ILE A 310 7.23 15.13 -51.58
C ILE A 310 5.87 14.77 -52.20
N PRO A 311 4.93 15.72 -52.34
CA PRO A 311 3.72 15.46 -53.13
C PRO A 311 4.10 15.35 -54.63
N CYS A 312 3.66 14.26 -55.24
CA CYS A 312 3.72 14.15 -56.71
C CYS A 312 2.64 15.09 -57.30
N LEU A 313 3.06 16.03 -58.13
CA LEU A 313 2.19 16.85 -58.96
C LEU A 313 1.68 16.04 -60.16
#